data_ac0bf90c508dbf839095c4f2a94514a3
#
_entry.id   ac0bf90c508dbf839095c4f2a94514a3
#
_cell.length_a   1.000
_cell.length_b   1.000
_cell.length_c   1.000
_cell.angle_alpha   90.00
_cell.angle_beta   90.00
_cell.angle_gamma   90.00
#
_symmetry.space_group_name_H-M   'P 1'
#
loop_
_entity.id
_entity.type
_entity.pdbx_description
1 polymer ?
#
loop_
_entity_poly.entity_id
_entity_poly.type
_entity_poly.pdbx_seq_one_letter_code
_entity_poly.pdbx_strand_id
1 'polypeptide(L)'
;SGAQMRQTLAAAPGSYYRLSFYAQGVGDQPAVIGRIIFTDAAGDESIAADVSVRSQDMVKTAPNFGYYQVISTVVPENVTTVTVYLEATGGTDDSVILDDVSLTVV
;
A
#
# COMPACT_ATOMS: atom_id res chain seq x y z
N SER A 1 15.06 -1.63 9.52
CA SER A 1 14.85 -0.52 8.56
C SER A 1 13.97 -1.00 7.41
N GLY A 2 13.25 -0.11 6.81
CA GLY A 2 12.32 -0.46 5.75
C GLY A 2 12.63 0.24 4.44
N ALA A 3 12.31 -0.45 3.35
CA ALA A 3 12.27 0.19 2.04
C ALA A 3 10.88 0.75 1.82
N GLN A 4 10.81 1.92 1.19
CA GLN A 4 9.55 2.60 0.92
C GLN A 4 9.36 2.82 -0.57
N MET A 5 8.12 2.74 -1.01
CA MET A 5 7.71 3.08 -2.36
C MET A 5 6.53 4.04 -2.26
N ARG A 6 6.57 5.12 -3.05
CA ARG A 6 5.51 6.12 -3.05
C ARG A 6 5.26 6.58 -4.48
N GLN A 7 3.99 6.63 -4.88
CA GLN A 7 3.61 7.14 -6.18
C GLN A 7 2.35 7.98 -6.04
N THR A 8 2.34 9.15 -6.67
CA THR A 8 1.25 10.12 -6.56
C THR A 8 0.60 10.33 -7.92
N LEU A 9 -0.73 10.35 -7.93
CA LEU A 9 -1.56 10.54 -9.11
C LEU A 9 -2.56 11.65 -8.86
N ALA A 10 -3.11 12.23 -9.93
CA ALA A 10 -4.24 13.14 -9.81
C ALA A 10 -5.46 12.37 -9.30
N ALA A 11 -6.18 12.96 -8.34
CA ALA A 11 -7.36 12.33 -7.76
C ALA A 11 -8.60 12.59 -8.60
N ALA A 12 -9.55 11.64 -8.56
CA ALA A 12 -10.86 11.78 -9.18
C ALA A 12 -11.92 11.87 -8.07
N PRO A 13 -12.34 13.09 -7.67
CA PRO A 13 -13.35 13.25 -6.62
C PRO A 13 -14.63 12.48 -6.95
N GLY A 14 -15.26 11.92 -5.93
CA GLY A 14 -16.44 11.10 -6.07
C GLY A 14 -16.17 9.63 -6.36
N SER A 15 -14.94 9.27 -6.65
CA SER A 15 -14.52 7.89 -6.92
C SER A 15 -13.99 7.20 -5.68
N TYR A 16 -13.81 5.89 -5.77
CA TYR A 16 -13.08 5.09 -4.81
C TYR A 16 -11.83 4.56 -5.48
N TYR A 17 -10.77 4.34 -4.71
CA TYR A 17 -9.55 3.73 -5.22
C TYR A 17 -9.30 2.39 -4.55
N ARG A 18 -8.77 1.45 -5.35
CA ARG A 18 -8.33 0.15 -4.84
C ARG A 18 -6.82 0.05 -4.98
N LEU A 19 -6.16 -0.24 -3.86
CA LEU A 19 -4.76 -0.67 -3.86
C LEU A 19 -4.73 -2.19 -3.81
N SER A 20 -3.98 -2.80 -4.70
CA SER A 20 -3.77 -4.25 -4.67
C SER A 20 -2.31 -4.57 -4.97
N PHE A 21 -1.82 -5.65 -4.39
CA PHE A 21 -0.45 -6.10 -4.62
C PHE A 21 -0.29 -7.55 -4.19
N TYR A 22 0.75 -8.18 -4.74
CA TYR A 22 1.20 -9.49 -4.28
C TYR A 22 2.47 -9.30 -3.46
N ALA A 23 2.63 -10.06 -2.40
CA ALA A 23 3.80 -9.97 -1.52
C ALA A 23 4.27 -11.35 -1.08
N GLN A 24 5.60 -11.52 -1.04
CA GLN A 24 6.23 -12.68 -0.48
C GLN A 24 7.31 -12.22 0.49
N GLY A 25 7.29 -12.73 1.71
CA GLY A 25 8.29 -12.41 2.71
C GLY A 25 9.50 -13.29 2.62
N VAL A 26 10.66 -12.73 2.90
CA VAL A 26 11.94 -13.44 3.02
C VAL A 26 12.55 -13.12 4.37
N GLY A 27 12.92 -14.14 5.12
CA GLY A 27 13.49 -13.97 6.46
C GLY A 27 12.49 -14.33 7.55
N ASP A 28 12.84 -13.96 8.79
CA ASP A 28 12.07 -14.39 9.96
C ASP A 28 10.83 -13.51 10.21
N GLN A 29 10.97 -12.21 10.06
CA GLN A 29 9.92 -11.26 10.45
C GLN A 29 9.68 -10.15 9.42
N PRO A 30 9.57 -10.48 8.13
CA PRO A 30 9.21 -9.47 7.14
C PRO A 30 7.74 -9.07 7.30
N ALA A 31 7.46 -7.79 7.11
CA ALA A 31 6.11 -7.25 7.14
C ALA A 31 5.98 -6.14 6.11
N VAL A 32 4.75 -5.82 5.70
CA VAL A 32 4.51 -4.74 4.75
C VAL A 32 3.26 -3.97 5.16
N ILE A 33 3.33 -2.65 4.97
CA ILE A 33 2.19 -1.75 5.16
C ILE A 33 1.90 -1.10 3.83
N GLY A 34 0.63 -1.12 3.42
CA GLY A 34 0.16 -0.40 2.24
C GLY A 34 -0.87 0.63 2.64
N ARG A 35 -0.81 1.82 2.01
CA ARG A 35 -1.74 2.92 2.31
C ARG A 35 -2.17 3.63 1.04
N ILE A 36 -3.41 4.13 1.09
CA ILE A 36 -3.90 5.12 0.14
C ILE A 36 -4.02 6.43 0.92
N ILE A 37 -3.35 7.48 0.43
CA ILE A 37 -3.30 8.78 1.11
C ILE A 37 -3.93 9.81 0.18
N PHE A 38 -4.88 10.58 0.70
CA PHE A 38 -5.46 11.72 0.00
C PHE A 38 -4.76 12.99 0.44
N THR A 39 -4.46 13.87 -0.53
CA THR A 39 -3.91 15.19 -0.25
C THR A 39 -4.86 16.24 -0.83
N ASP A 40 -5.29 17.20 -0.01
CA ASP A 40 -6.21 18.24 -0.43
C ASP A 40 -5.48 19.44 -1.04
N ALA A 41 -6.25 20.43 -1.48
CA ALA A 41 -5.69 21.62 -2.14
C ALA A 41 -4.81 22.43 -1.19
N ALA A 42 -5.00 22.32 0.12
CA ALA A 42 -4.16 23.01 1.11
C ALA A 42 -2.86 22.24 1.42
N GLY A 43 -2.71 21.03 0.88
CA GLY A 43 -1.56 20.18 1.13
C GLY A 43 -1.71 19.27 2.35
N ASP A 44 -2.89 19.23 2.96
CA ASP A 44 -3.15 18.37 4.11
C ASP A 44 -3.39 16.94 3.65
N GLU A 45 -2.76 15.99 4.33
CA GLU A 45 -2.85 14.58 4.02
C GLU A 45 -3.78 13.86 4.99
N SER A 46 -4.50 12.86 4.47
CA SER A 46 -5.30 11.96 5.29
C SER A 46 -5.15 10.53 4.76
N ILE A 47 -5.21 9.56 5.67
CA ILE A 47 -5.15 8.15 5.30
C ILE A 47 -6.56 7.71 4.91
N ALA A 48 -6.72 7.35 3.64
CA ALA A 48 -8.00 6.93 3.08
C ALA A 48 -8.23 5.43 3.19
N ALA A 49 -7.16 4.66 3.31
CA ALA A 49 -7.20 3.22 3.54
C ALA A 49 -5.82 2.75 3.95
N ASP A 50 -5.75 1.67 4.73
CA ASP A 50 -4.48 1.00 4.97
C ASP A 50 -4.68 -0.50 5.11
N VAL A 51 -3.61 -1.23 4.83
CA VAL A 51 -3.55 -2.67 5.02
C VAL A 51 -2.18 -3.01 5.59
N SER A 52 -2.17 -3.80 6.66
CA SER A 52 -0.94 -4.26 7.29
C SER A 52 -0.87 -5.78 7.15
N VAL A 53 0.22 -6.27 6.56
CA VAL A 53 0.49 -7.70 6.50
C VAL A 53 1.59 -7.99 7.51
N ARG A 54 1.18 -8.55 8.65
CA ARG A 54 2.11 -8.86 9.73
C ARG A 54 2.98 -10.04 9.35
N SER A 55 4.12 -10.16 10.01
CA SER A 55 5.06 -11.24 9.73
C SER A 55 4.42 -12.62 9.79
N GLN A 56 3.56 -12.85 10.79
CA GLN A 56 2.89 -14.16 10.95
C GLN A 56 1.85 -14.43 9.85
N ASP A 57 1.41 -13.41 9.12
CA ASP A 57 0.43 -13.54 8.03
C ASP A 57 1.10 -13.51 6.66
N MET A 58 2.40 -13.31 6.62
CA MET A 58 3.15 -13.19 5.38
C MET A 58 3.39 -14.56 4.75
N VAL A 59 3.13 -14.68 3.45
CA VAL A 59 3.52 -15.87 2.68
C VAL A 59 5.03 -15.84 2.48
N LYS A 60 5.73 -16.87 2.93
CA LYS A 60 7.21 -16.92 2.92
C LYS A 60 7.77 -18.06 2.08
N THR A 61 6.92 -18.90 1.50
CA THR A 61 7.36 -20.09 0.76
C THR A 61 7.40 -19.80 -0.72
N ALA A 62 8.63 -19.65 -1.27
CA ALA A 62 8.81 -19.46 -2.71
C ALA A 62 8.29 -20.68 -3.48
N PRO A 63 7.66 -20.49 -4.64
CA PRO A 63 7.42 -19.23 -5.34
C PRO A 63 6.07 -18.56 -5.03
N ASN A 64 5.45 -18.87 -3.91
CA ASN A 64 4.10 -18.44 -3.60
C ASN A 64 4.08 -17.00 -3.11
N PHE A 65 3.02 -16.27 -3.51
CA PHE A 65 2.76 -14.90 -3.06
C PHE A 65 1.37 -14.81 -2.44
N GLY A 66 1.22 -13.96 -1.43
CA GLY A 66 -0.09 -13.58 -0.94
C GLY A 66 -0.64 -12.42 -1.75
N TYR A 67 -1.95 -12.38 -1.93
CA TYR A 67 -2.62 -11.27 -2.61
C TYR A 67 -3.36 -10.44 -1.56
N TYR A 68 -3.18 -9.12 -1.64
CA TYR A 68 -3.76 -8.18 -0.69
C TYR A 68 -4.39 -7.01 -1.43
N GLN A 69 -5.53 -6.53 -0.91
CA GLN A 69 -6.17 -5.36 -1.46
C GLN A 69 -6.89 -4.57 -0.38
N VAL A 70 -7.06 -3.29 -0.64
CA VAL A 70 -7.84 -2.40 0.22
C VAL A 70 -8.48 -1.33 -0.66
N ILE A 71 -9.69 -0.91 -0.29
CA ILE A 71 -10.44 0.11 -1.00
C ILE A 71 -10.55 1.32 -0.11
N SER A 72 -10.31 2.50 -0.68
CA SER A 72 -10.39 3.77 0.04
C SER A 72 -11.83 4.15 0.34
N THR A 73 -11.99 5.14 1.22
CA THR A 73 -13.22 5.92 1.29
C THR A 73 -13.42 6.69 -0.02
N VAL A 74 -14.61 7.24 -0.22
CA VAL A 74 -14.88 8.08 -1.39
C VAL A 74 -13.94 9.29 -1.37
N VAL A 75 -13.44 9.68 -2.54
CA VAL A 75 -12.55 10.85 -2.68
C VAL A 75 -13.37 12.13 -2.51
N PRO A 76 -13.08 12.95 -1.48
CA PRO A 76 -13.76 14.24 -1.30
C PRO A 76 -13.43 15.23 -2.42
N GLU A 77 -14.32 16.22 -2.60
CA GLU A 77 -14.19 17.21 -3.67
C GLU A 77 -12.93 18.07 -3.56
N ASN A 78 -12.43 18.30 -2.34
CA ASN A 78 -11.25 19.13 -2.13
C ASN A 78 -9.92 18.39 -2.26
N VAL A 79 -9.95 17.09 -2.51
CA VAL A 79 -8.75 16.28 -2.68
C VAL A 79 -8.23 16.42 -4.10
N THR A 80 -6.95 16.73 -4.23
CA THR A 80 -6.30 16.96 -5.53
C THR A 80 -5.43 15.79 -5.98
N THR A 81 -4.83 15.06 -5.03
CA THR A 81 -3.96 13.93 -5.37
C THR A 81 -4.26 12.73 -4.48
N VAL A 82 -3.99 11.56 -5.03
CA VAL A 82 -3.99 10.30 -4.31
C VAL A 82 -2.60 9.69 -4.40
N THR A 83 -2.09 9.23 -3.26
CA THR A 83 -0.78 8.61 -3.18
C THR A 83 -0.92 7.16 -2.71
N VAL A 84 -0.29 6.24 -3.43
CA VAL A 84 -0.08 4.90 -2.93
C VAL A 84 1.25 4.87 -2.21
N TYR A 85 1.27 4.25 -1.04
CA TYR A 85 2.45 4.15 -0.20
C TYR A 85 2.60 2.70 0.26
N LEU A 86 3.78 2.15 0.06
CA LEU A 86 4.12 0.81 0.54
C LEU A 86 5.43 0.89 1.31
N GLU A 87 5.46 0.24 2.45
CA GLU A 87 6.66 0.17 3.28
C GLU A 87 6.88 -1.26 3.74
N ALA A 88 8.05 -1.81 3.43
CA ALA A 88 8.49 -3.10 3.95
C ALA A 88 9.28 -2.88 5.22
N THR A 89 9.02 -3.69 6.24
CA THR A 89 9.73 -3.64 7.52
C THR A 89 10.25 -5.02 7.89
N GLY A 90 11.15 -5.06 8.85
CA GLY A 90 11.74 -6.31 9.30
C GLY A 90 13.14 -6.08 9.85
N GLY A 91 13.85 -7.16 10.12
CA GLY A 91 15.25 -7.13 10.53
C GLY A 91 16.19 -6.93 9.35
N THR A 92 17.49 -6.96 9.64
CA THR A 92 18.53 -6.69 8.64
C THR A 92 18.48 -7.66 7.46
N ASP A 93 18.17 -8.92 7.73
CA ASP A 93 18.16 -9.97 6.71
C ASP A 93 16.75 -10.24 6.16
N ASP A 94 15.76 -9.43 6.57
CA ASP A 94 14.39 -9.60 6.13
C ASP A 94 14.11 -8.72 4.93
N SER A 95 13.28 -9.21 4.03
CA SER A 95 12.83 -8.42 2.89
C SER A 95 11.43 -8.85 2.45
N VAL A 96 10.82 -8.01 1.62
CA VAL A 96 9.52 -8.31 1.02
C VAL A 96 9.67 -8.14 -0.48
N ILE A 97 9.25 -9.15 -1.22
CA ILE A 97 9.17 -9.09 -2.67
C ILE A 97 7.75 -8.70 -3.03
N LEU A 98 7.60 -7.59 -3.74
CA LEU A 98 6.30 -7.09 -4.18
C LEU A 98 6.14 -7.33 -5.67
N ASP A 99 4.92 -7.64 -6.11
CA ASP A 99 4.60 -7.83 -7.52
C ASP A 99 3.21 -7.28 -7.81
N ASP A 100 3.01 -6.84 -9.05
CA ASP A 100 1.72 -6.33 -9.55
C ASP A 100 1.08 -5.31 -8.61
N VAL A 101 1.86 -4.32 -8.18
CA VAL A 101 1.31 -3.22 -7.38
C VAL A 101 0.43 -2.37 -8.28
N SER A 102 -0.82 -2.19 -7.89
CA SER A 102 -1.81 -1.51 -8.72
C SER A 102 -2.68 -0.59 -7.88
N LEU A 103 -2.91 0.62 -8.38
CA LEU A 103 -3.90 1.55 -7.84
C LEU A 103 -4.89 1.87 -8.95
N THR A 104 -6.14 1.50 -8.73
CA THR A 104 -7.19 1.66 -9.75
C THR A 104 -8.42 2.34 -9.18
N VAL A 105 -9.16 3.04 -10.05
CA VAL A 105 -10.47 3.58 -9.72
C VAL A 105 -11.47 2.43 -9.73
N VAL A 106 -12.28 2.39 -8.70
CA VAL A 106 -13.32 1.35 -8.56
C VAL A 106 -14.65 1.87 -9.10
#